data_1f490e120dac6ea8cb4964c358803af6
#
_entry.id   1f490e120dac6ea8cb4964c358803af6
#
_cell.length_a   1.000
_cell.length_b   1.000
_cell.length_c   1.000
_cell.angle_alpha   90.00
_cell.angle_beta   90.00
_cell.angle_gamma   90.00
#
_symmetry.space_group_name_H-M   'P 1'
#
loop_
_entity.id
_entity.type
_entity.pdbx_description
1 polymer ?
#
loop_
_entity_poly.entity_id
_entity_poly.type
_entity_poly.pdbx_seq_one_letter_code
_entity_poly.pdbx_strand_id
1 'polypeptide(L)'
;SSINSEDTVITAYRDHGHILARGVDPKSVMSELTGRKDGISKGKGGSMHMFSKTNRFYGGHGIVGAQVPLGVGIGFAHKYRNEKKISRVYLGDGAMSNGQVFEAFNLASLWQLPVLFIIENNKYGMGTSIGRSAAGNELFERATVFGIEGEKVDGMNFFTVSDAAIRARDYINNHSKPYIIEMDTYRFRGHSMTDPGLYRTKDEVNKMKEIDPVLMMKETLLKEYKFEEDTIKEIESDIKKQ
;
A
#
# COMPACT_ATOMS: atom_id res chain seq x y z
N SER A 1 -4.24 9.97 -11.08
CA SER A 1 -3.73 9.38 -9.87
C SER A 1 -2.69 10.28 -9.22
N SER A 2 -2.68 10.30 -7.89
CA SER A 2 -1.75 11.08 -7.07
C SER A 2 -0.29 10.65 -7.18
N ILE A 3 -0.01 9.53 -7.85
CA ILE A 3 1.35 8.98 -8.01
C ILE A 3 2.01 9.57 -9.25
N ASN A 4 3.17 10.19 -9.04
CA ASN A 4 4.05 10.49 -10.16
C ASN A 4 4.63 9.17 -10.69
N SER A 5 4.67 9.00 -12.02
CA SER A 5 5.27 7.81 -12.66
C SER A 5 6.74 7.60 -12.29
N GLU A 6 7.43 8.68 -11.94
CA GLU A 6 8.83 8.68 -11.53
C GLU A 6 9.07 8.23 -10.09
N ASP A 7 8.04 8.25 -9.23
CA ASP A 7 8.15 7.79 -7.85
C ASP A 7 8.41 6.29 -7.80
N THR A 8 9.12 5.85 -6.77
CA THR A 8 9.39 4.45 -6.51
C THR A 8 8.38 3.87 -5.53
N VAL A 9 8.05 2.61 -5.68
CA VAL A 9 7.13 1.88 -4.79
C VAL A 9 7.84 0.64 -4.27
N ILE A 10 7.75 0.40 -2.97
CA ILE A 10 8.20 -0.80 -2.31
C ILE A 10 7.12 -1.26 -1.31
N THR A 11 6.83 -2.56 -1.26
CA THR A 11 5.73 -3.10 -0.47
C THR A 11 6.15 -4.31 0.36
N ALA A 12 5.27 -4.72 1.28
CA ALA A 12 5.30 -6.06 1.87
C ALA A 12 4.89 -7.13 0.83
N TYR A 13 4.72 -8.36 1.28
CA TYR A 13 4.41 -9.54 0.45
C TYR A 13 3.01 -9.54 -0.19
N ARG A 14 2.13 -8.59 0.16
CA ARG A 14 0.79 -8.44 -0.45
C ARG A 14 0.84 -7.42 -1.58
N ASP A 15 1.50 -7.78 -2.66
CA ASP A 15 1.98 -6.86 -3.69
C ASP A 15 1.23 -6.91 -5.03
N HIS A 16 0.31 -7.87 -5.25
CA HIS A 16 -0.38 -8.05 -6.53
C HIS A 16 -1.14 -6.80 -6.99
N GLY A 17 -1.92 -6.18 -6.11
CA GLY A 17 -2.65 -4.96 -6.44
C GLY A 17 -1.71 -3.79 -6.74
N HIS A 18 -0.63 -3.67 -5.99
CA HIS A 18 0.35 -2.60 -6.16
C HIS A 18 1.09 -2.72 -7.50
N ILE A 19 1.55 -3.92 -7.88
CA ILE A 19 2.30 -4.10 -9.13
C ILE A 19 1.42 -3.89 -10.35
N LEU A 20 0.15 -4.33 -10.31
CA LEU A 20 -0.83 -4.07 -11.36
C LEU A 20 -1.14 -2.57 -11.47
N ALA A 21 -1.34 -1.89 -10.34
CA ALA A 21 -1.55 -0.44 -10.29
C ALA A 21 -0.35 0.36 -10.82
N ARG A 22 0.88 -0.22 -10.79
CA ARG A 22 2.08 0.35 -11.42
C ARG A 22 2.15 0.11 -12.93
N GLY A 23 1.15 -0.54 -13.52
CA GLY A 23 1.05 -0.76 -14.96
C GLY A 23 1.87 -1.95 -15.47
N VAL A 24 2.20 -2.91 -14.62
CA VAL A 24 2.79 -4.17 -15.07
C VAL A 24 1.71 -5.01 -15.73
N ASP A 25 2.04 -5.58 -16.90
CA ASP A 25 1.14 -6.45 -17.66
C ASP A 25 0.66 -7.64 -16.81
N PRO A 26 -0.67 -7.85 -16.66
CA PRO A 26 -1.24 -8.96 -15.90
C PRO A 26 -0.73 -10.34 -16.36
N LYS A 27 -0.43 -10.50 -17.64
CA LYS A 27 0.13 -11.75 -18.20
C LYS A 27 1.51 -12.05 -17.63
N SER A 28 2.36 -11.02 -17.47
CA SER A 28 3.69 -11.17 -16.86
C SER A 28 3.59 -11.49 -15.38
N VAL A 29 2.61 -10.92 -14.66
CA VAL A 29 2.31 -11.26 -13.27
C VAL A 29 1.84 -12.71 -13.17
N MET A 30 0.89 -13.14 -13.99
CA MET A 30 0.40 -14.51 -13.99
C MET A 30 1.51 -15.53 -14.35
N SER A 31 2.39 -15.18 -15.27
CA SER A 31 3.57 -15.98 -15.61
C SER A 31 4.49 -16.16 -14.40
N GLU A 32 4.68 -15.12 -13.60
CA GLU A 32 5.46 -15.21 -12.36
C GLU A 32 4.81 -16.13 -11.34
N LEU A 33 3.50 -15.98 -11.11
CA LEU A 33 2.74 -16.80 -10.17
C LEU A 33 2.77 -18.30 -10.51
N THR A 34 2.93 -18.62 -11.81
CA THR A 34 3.02 -20.00 -12.31
C THR A 34 4.46 -20.50 -12.54
N GLY A 35 5.47 -19.74 -12.07
CA GLY A 35 6.87 -20.13 -12.12
C GLY A 35 7.48 -20.14 -13.54
N ARG A 36 6.93 -19.35 -14.48
CA ARG A 36 7.42 -19.30 -15.85
C ARG A 36 8.54 -18.29 -16.02
N LYS A 37 9.48 -18.57 -16.93
CA LYS A 37 10.63 -17.69 -17.18
C LYS A 37 10.25 -16.31 -17.73
N ASP A 38 9.07 -16.19 -18.33
CA ASP A 38 8.53 -14.94 -18.85
C ASP A 38 7.82 -14.10 -17.77
N GLY A 39 7.82 -14.60 -16.51
CA GLY A 39 7.37 -13.86 -15.34
C GLY A 39 8.25 -12.67 -15.03
N ILE A 40 7.68 -11.67 -14.35
CA ILE A 40 8.32 -10.38 -14.05
C ILE A 40 9.62 -10.54 -13.25
N SER A 41 9.74 -11.58 -12.42
CA SER A 41 10.95 -11.99 -11.69
C SER A 41 11.51 -13.32 -12.21
N LYS A 42 11.27 -13.65 -13.48
CA LYS A 42 11.73 -14.86 -14.18
C LYS A 42 11.22 -16.15 -13.57
N GLY A 43 10.04 -16.11 -12.95
CA GLY A 43 9.41 -17.26 -12.30
C GLY A 43 10.04 -17.66 -10.96
N LYS A 44 10.90 -16.82 -10.38
CA LYS A 44 11.64 -17.13 -9.15
C LYS A 44 11.07 -16.43 -7.91
N GLY A 45 10.29 -15.37 -8.10
CA GLY A 45 9.72 -14.58 -7.02
C GLY A 45 8.39 -15.13 -6.52
N GLY A 46 7.61 -15.76 -7.40
CA GLY A 46 6.26 -16.22 -7.07
C GLY A 46 5.34 -15.09 -6.61
N SER A 47 4.47 -15.40 -5.66
CA SER A 47 3.42 -14.50 -5.20
C SER A 47 3.90 -13.33 -4.32
N MET A 48 5.11 -13.38 -3.76
CA MET A 48 5.55 -12.44 -2.73
C MET A 48 6.78 -11.59 -3.12
N HIS A 49 7.42 -11.90 -4.24
CA HIS A 49 8.68 -11.28 -4.60
C HIS A 49 8.69 -10.88 -6.09
N MET A 50 7.77 -10.01 -6.45
CA MET A 50 7.67 -9.45 -7.78
C MET A 50 8.36 -8.09 -7.86
N PHE A 51 9.18 -7.88 -8.90
CA PHE A 51 9.96 -6.64 -9.08
C PHE A 51 9.86 -6.17 -10.53
N SER A 52 9.74 -4.86 -10.72
CA SER A 52 9.76 -4.24 -12.04
C SER A 52 10.55 -2.94 -12.01
N LYS A 53 11.79 -2.99 -12.47
CA LYS A 53 12.64 -1.79 -12.58
C LYS A 53 12.01 -0.76 -13.52
N THR A 54 11.44 -1.19 -14.64
CA THR A 54 10.80 -0.31 -15.63
C THR A 54 9.62 0.44 -15.03
N ASN A 55 8.81 -0.24 -14.20
CA ASN A 55 7.66 0.35 -13.54
C ASN A 55 8.02 0.96 -12.17
N ARG A 56 9.32 1.03 -11.82
CA ARG A 56 9.80 1.54 -10.53
C ARG A 56 9.14 0.89 -9.32
N PHE A 57 8.85 -0.39 -9.45
CA PHE A 57 8.31 -1.24 -8.41
C PHE A 57 9.44 -2.12 -7.84
N TYR A 58 9.86 -1.79 -6.61
CA TYR A 58 11.01 -2.42 -5.94
C TYR A 58 10.59 -3.59 -5.02
N GLY A 59 9.44 -4.15 -5.32
CA GLY A 59 9.03 -5.47 -4.93
C GLY A 59 8.20 -5.58 -3.68
N GLY A 60 7.68 -6.81 -3.58
CA GLY A 60 7.14 -7.39 -2.36
C GLY A 60 8.24 -8.05 -1.54
N HIS A 61 8.15 -7.94 -0.23
CA HIS A 61 9.11 -8.48 0.71
C HIS A 61 8.43 -9.41 1.70
N GLY A 62 8.89 -10.66 1.80
CA GLY A 62 8.34 -11.69 2.70
C GLY A 62 8.69 -11.46 4.16
N ILE A 63 9.84 -10.86 4.45
CA ILE A 63 10.26 -10.54 5.82
C ILE A 63 9.52 -9.28 6.29
N VAL A 64 8.73 -9.42 7.35
CA VAL A 64 7.89 -8.35 7.87
C VAL A 64 8.72 -7.14 8.29
N GLY A 65 8.41 -5.97 7.75
CA GLY A 65 9.10 -4.71 8.04
C GLY A 65 10.40 -4.48 7.25
N ALA A 66 10.97 -5.50 6.58
CA ALA A 66 12.24 -5.36 5.87
C ALA A 66 12.22 -4.33 4.73
N GLN A 67 11.08 -4.14 4.08
CA GLN A 67 10.92 -3.15 3.02
C GLN A 67 11.07 -1.71 3.51
N VAL A 68 10.90 -1.45 4.80
CA VAL A 68 10.90 -0.08 5.34
C VAL A 68 12.30 0.54 5.29
N PRO A 69 13.36 -0.06 5.85
CA PRO A 69 14.72 0.48 5.71
C PRO A 69 15.21 0.47 4.25
N LEU A 70 14.77 -0.50 3.43
CA LEU A 70 15.12 -0.50 2.00
C LEU A 70 14.49 0.71 1.28
N GLY A 71 13.22 1.01 1.58
CA GLY A 71 12.54 2.18 1.04
C GLY A 71 13.16 3.50 1.47
N VAL A 72 13.65 3.58 2.72
CA VAL A 72 14.44 4.72 3.22
C VAL A 72 15.75 4.85 2.45
N GLY A 73 16.45 3.74 2.16
CA GLY A 73 17.64 3.72 1.32
C GLY A 73 17.37 4.22 -0.11
N ILE A 74 16.20 3.89 -0.69
CA ILE A 74 15.77 4.43 -1.99
C ILE A 74 15.54 5.95 -1.89
N GLY A 75 14.87 6.42 -0.83
CA GLY A 75 14.69 7.85 -0.56
C GLY A 75 16.01 8.59 -0.40
N PHE A 76 16.99 7.97 0.29
CA PHE A 76 18.35 8.49 0.37
C PHE A 76 18.99 8.62 -1.01
N ALA A 77 18.86 7.61 -1.87
CA ALA A 77 19.39 7.65 -3.23
C ALA A 77 18.78 8.78 -4.06
N HIS A 78 17.45 9.00 -3.94
CA HIS A 78 16.78 10.12 -4.62
C HIS A 78 17.32 11.47 -4.16
N LYS A 79 17.47 11.67 -2.86
CA LYS A 79 18.04 12.90 -2.31
C LYS A 79 19.51 13.09 -2.75
N TYR A 80 20.34 12.06 -2.62
CA TYR A 80 21.74 12.12 -2.98
C TYR A 80 21.97 12.49 -4.46
N ARG A 81 21.08 11.99 -5.34
CA ARG A 81 21.10 12.28 -6.78
C ARG A 81 20.38 13.58 -7.15
N ASN A 82 19.83 14.29 -6.18
CA ASN A 82 19.02 15.49 -6.41
C ASN A 82 17.83 15.23 -7.35
N GLU A 83 17.19 14.07 -7.21
CA GLU A 83 16.01 13.68 -7.98
C GLU A 83 14.74 14.13 -7.25
N LYS A 84 13.81 14.75 -7.97
CA LYS A 84 12.48 15.12 -7.43
C LYS A 84 11.52 13.93 -7.47
N LYS A 85 11.83 12.89 -6.68
CA LYS A 85 11.08 11.63 -6.59
C LYS A 85 10.83 11.28 -5.14
N ILE A 86 9.75 10.59 -4.90
CA ILE A 86 9.35 10.09 -3.57
C ILE A 86 9.49 8.58 -3.54
N SER A 87 10.07 8.06 -2.46
CA SER A 87 10.04 6.64 -2.14
C SER A 87 8.76 6.34 -1.34
N ARG A 88 7.83 5.57 -1.91
CA ARG A 88 6.58 5.16 -1.28
C ARG A 88 6.74 3.78 -0.69
N VAL A 89 6.59 3.70 0.61
CA VAL A 89 6.88 2.50 1.40
C VAL A 89 5.60 2.02 2.05
N TYR A 90 5.05 0.90 1.57
CA TYR A 90 3.85 0.29 2.12
C TYR A 90 4.22 -0.74 3.19
N LEU A 91 3.50 -0.71 4.30
CA LEU A 91 3.68 -1.65 5.40
C LEU A 91 2.36 -1.95 6.09
N GLY A 92 2.18 -3.17 6.59
CA GLY A 92 0.99 -3.55 7.35
C GLY A 92 1.06 -3.11 8.81
N ASP A 93 -0.10 -3.11 9.47
CA ASP A 93 -0.24 -2.82 10.91
C ASP A 93 0.69 -3.66 11.80
N GLY A 94 0.83 -4.96 11.51
CA GLY A 94 1.74 -5.84 12.26
C GLY A 94 3.22 -5.46 12.11
N ALA A 95 3.63 -4.90 10.98
CA ALA A 95 5.00 -4.45 10.77
C ALA A 95 5.39 -3.27 11.65
N MET A 96 4.43 -2.45 12.08
CA MET A 96 4.64 -1.29 12.94
C MET A 96 5.18 -1.63 14.34
N SER A 97 5.22 -2.90 14.70
CA SER A 97 5.84 -3.35 15.96
C SER A 97 7.28 -3.86 15.79
N ASN A 98 7.84 -3.79 14.57
CA ASN A 98 9.20 -4.24 14.29
C ASN A 98 10.22 -3.11 14.55
N GLY A 99 11.30 -3.41 15.30
CA GLY A 99 12.32 -2.42 15.68
C GLY A 99 12.97 -1.70 14.51
N GLN A 100 13.26 -2.41 13.42
CA GLN A 100 13.86 -1.81 12.22
C GLN A 100 12.98 -0.72 11.55
N VAL A 101 11.66 -0.72 11.79
CA VAL A 101 10.77 0.33 11.31
C VAL A 101 11.07 1.65 12.03
N PHE A 102 11.29 1.61 13.33
CA PHE A 102 11.64 2.80 14.12
C PHE A 102 13.04 3.32 13.79
N GLU A 103 14.00 2.42 13.56
CA GLU A 103 15.33 2.82 13.05
C GLU A 103 15.21 3.54 11.69
N ALA A 104 14.38 3.01 10.80
CA ALA A 104 14.12 3.61 9.50
C ALA A 104 13.43 4.97 9.60
N PHE A 105 12.48 5.15 10.51
CA PHE A 105 11.86 6.45 10.79
C PHE A 105 12.89 7.48 11.28
N ASN A 106 13.75 7.08 12.22
CA ASN A 106 14.83 7.94 12.71
C ASN A 106 15.75 8.41 11.57
N LEU A 107 16.21 7.50 10.71
CA LEU A 107 17.08 7.84 9.58
C LEU A 107 16.36 8.72 8.55
N ALA A 108 15.11 8.41 8.22
CA ALA A 108 14.33 9.20 7.26
C ALA A 108 14.15 10.64 7.73
N SER A 109 13.85 10.84 9.02
CA SER A 109 13.68 12.16 9.61
C SER A 109 15.01 12.90 9.74
N LEU A 110 16.02 12.25 10.34
CA LEU A 110 17.35 12.85 10.55
C LEU A 110 17.96 13.36 9.25
N TRP A 111 17.82 12.60 8.18
CA TRP A 111 18.37 12.96 6.88
C TRP A 111 17.37 13.70 5.98
N GLN A 112 16.17 14.00 6.47
CA GLN A 112 15.12 14.71 5.73
C GLN A 112 14.89 14.09 4.35
N LEU A 113 14.58 12.80 4.32
CA LEU A 113 14.45 12.03 3.09
C LEU A 113 13.05 12.15 2.47
N PRO A 114 12.92 12.15 1.15
CA PRO A 114 11.63 12.17 0.45
C PRO A 114 10.98 10.77 0.51
N VAL A 115 10.46 10.40 1.67
CA VAL A 115 9.83 9.11 1.91
C VAL A 115 8.39 9.31 2.37
N LEU A 116 7.47 8.61 1.72
CA LEU A 116 6.09 8.49 2.15
C LEU A 116 5.87 7.09 2.72
N PHE A 117 5.67 7.00 4.02
CA PHE A 117 5.26 5.76 4.68
C PHE A 117 3.74 5.61 4.62
N ILE A 118 3.26 4.42 4.25
CA ILE A 118 1.84 4.13 4.10
C ILE A 118 1.54 2.86 4.89
N ILE A 119 0.80 3.02 6.00
CA ILE A 119 0.36 1.91 6.83
C ILE A 119 -0.97 1.38 6.29
N GLU A 120 -0.98 0.15 5.81
CA GLU A 120 -2.20 -0.57 5.46
C GLU A 120 -2.74 -1.26 6.72
N ASN A 121 -3.49 -0.49 7.54
CA ASN A 121 -4.08 -1.00 8.78
C ASN A 121 -5.33 -1.81 8.47
N ASN A 122 -5.16 -3.09 8.21
CA ASN A 122 -6.28 -4.02 7.95
C ASN A 122 -6.80 -4.72 9.20
N LYS A 123 -6.46 -4.23 10.38
CA LYS A 123 -6.89 -4.66 11.73
C LYS A 123 -6.31 -5.97 12.22
N TYR A 124 -5.62 -6.75 11.38
CA TYR A 124 -5.15 -8.08 11.73
C TYR A 124 -3.75 -8.38 11.17
N GLY A 125 -2.76 -8.49 12.06
CA GLY A 125 -1.47 -9.12 11.75
C GLY A 125 -1.63 -10.65 11.76
N MET A 126 -1.76 -11.28 10.60
CA MET A 126 -2.25 -12.66 10.45
C MET A 126 -3.62 -12.83 11.11
N GLY A 127 -3.72 -13.56 12.21
CA GLY A 127 -4.91 -13.76 13.01
C GLY A 127 -4.95 -12.94 14.32
N THR A 128 -3.92 -12.14 14.59
CA THR A 128 -3.86 -11.32 15.79
C THR A 128 -4.43 -9.94 15.52
N SER A 129 -5.48 -9.56 16.23
CA SER A 129 -6.05 -8.21 16.10
C SER A 129 -5.10 -7.13 16.62
N ILE A 130 -5.20 -5.94 16.05
CA ILE A 130 -4.38 -4.80 16.43
C ILE A 130 -4.55 -4.45 17.93
N GLY A 131 -5.76 -4.54 18.46
CA GLY A 131 -6.03 -4.28 19.89
C GLY A 131 -5.35 -5.26 20.85
N ARG A 132 -4.82 -6.40 20.36
CA ARG A 132 -4.03 -7.36 21.14
C ARG A 132 -2.52 -7.22 20.94
N SER A 133 -2.07 -6.54 19.90
CA SER A 133 -0.67 -6.50 19.49
C SER A 133 -0.05 -5.12 19.54
N ALA A 134 -0.86 -4.06 19.58
CA ALA A 134 -0.39 -2.69 19.55
C ALA A 134 -0.82 -1.92 20.80
N ALA A 135 0.12 -1.23 21.44
CA ALA A 135 -0.19 -0.22 22.42
C ALA A 135 -0.61 1.07 21.69
N GLY A 136 -1.75 1.65 22.09
CA GLY A 136 -2.34 2.82 21.43
C GLY A 136 -3.20 2.44 20.22
N ASN A 137 -4.03 3.39 19.78
CA ASN A 137 -5.05 3.16 18.75
C ASN A 137 -4.65 3.70 17.37
N GLU A 138 -3.68 4.61 17.32
CA GLU A 138 -3.24 5.33 16.13
C GLU A 138 -1.78 4.95 15.83
N LEU A 139 -1.56 4.17 14.78
CA LEU A 139 -0.21 3.67 14.47
C LEU A 139 0.70 4.75 13.90
N PHE A 140 0.15 5.71 13.15
CA PHE A 140 0.93 6.80 12.58
C PHE A 140 1.56 7.70 13.66
N GLU A 141 0.92 7.83 14.84
CA GLU A 141 1.46 8.61 15.95
C GLU A 141 2.81 8.09 16.45
N ARG A 142 3.13 6.82 16.21
CA ARG A 142 4.45 6.26 16.55
C ARG A 142 5.60 6.89 15.77
N ALA A 143 5.32 7.50 14.64
CA ALA A 143 6.31 8.21 13.84
C ALA A 143 6.53 9.65 14.32
N THR A 144 5.58 10.23 15.06
CA THR A 144 5.65 11.63 15.51
C THR A 144 6.80 11.87 16.50
N VAL A 145 7.19 10.84 17.30
CA VAL A 145 8.35 10.93 18.21
C VAL A 145 9.67 11.14 17.45
N PHE A 146 9.71 10.83 16.16
CA PHE A 146 10.83 11.12 15.26
C PHE A 146 10.65 12.41 14.46
N GLY A 147 9.60 13.20 14.76
CA GLY A 147 9.30 14.42 14.02
C GLY A 147 8.74 14.19 12.61
N ILE A 148 8.17 13.02 12.34
CA ILE A 148 7.50 12.71 11.08
C ILE A 148 6.02 13.08 11.24
N GLU A 149 5.55 14.02 10.41
CA GLU A 149 4.14 14.39 10.35
C GLU A 149 3.32 13.34 9.61
N GLY A 150 2.05 13.23 9.98
CA GLY A 150 1.17 12.25 9.36
C GLY A 150 -0.29 12.40 9.75
N GLU A 151 -1.10 11.56 9.14
CA GLU A 151 -2.54 11.51 9.36
C GLU A 151 -3.07 10.09 9.25
N LYS A 152 -4.23 9.84 9.87
CA LYS A 152 -5.04 8.65 9.66
C LYS A 152 -6.23 8.98 8.78
N VAL A 153 -6.52 8.12 7.82
CA VAL A 153 -7.61 8.31 6.85
C VAL A 153 -8.43 7.03 6.69
N ASP A 154 -9.68 7.21 6.26
CA ASP A 154 -10.51 6.11 5.80
C ASP A 154 -9.93 5.53 4.50
N GLY A 155 -9.25 4.39 4.61
CA GLY A 155 -8.64 3.67 3.51
C GLY A 155 -9.65 2.92 2.61
N MET A 156 -10.93 2.86 3.02
CA MET A 156 -12.02 2.29 2.22
C MET A 156 -12.66 3.32 1.29
N ASN A 157 -12.31 4.61 1.40
CA ASN A 157 -12.81 5.68 0.55
C ASN A 157 -11.74 6.17 -0.42
N PHE A 158 -11.98 5.97 -1.72
CA PHE A 158 -11.04 6.34 -2.78
C PHE A 158 -10.65 7.83 -2.77
N PHE A 159 -11.62 8.72 -2.60
CA PHE A 159 -11.39 10.17 -2.64
C PHE A 159 -10.56 10.61 -1.44
N THR A 160 -10.90 10.14 -0.26
CA THR A 160 -10.15 10.42 0.97
C THR A 160 -8.69 9.99 0.86
N VAL A 161 -8.46 8.76 0.32
CA VAL A 161 -7.10 8.25 0.07
C VAL A 161 -6.37 9.08 -0.98
N SER A 162 -7.04 9.46 -2.06
CA SER A 162 -6.46 10.28 -3.12
C SER A 162 -6.02 11.66 -2.59
N ASP A 163 -6.88 12.31 -1.83
CA ASP A 163 -6.62 13.64 -1.25
C ASP A 163 -5.48 13.58 -0.23
N ALA A 164 -5.46 12.57 0.63
CA ALA A 164 -4.36 12.36 1.59
C ALA A 164 -3.02 12.13 0.87
N ALA A 165 -3.02 11.35 -0.20
CA ALA A 165 -1.82 11.11 -0.99
C ALA A 165 -1.31 12.37 -1.71
N ILE A 166 -2.21 13.28 -2.12
CA ILE A 166 -1.86 14.58 -2.69
C ILE A 166 -1.25 15.47 -1.60
N ARG A 167 -1.90 15.60 -0.44
CA ARG A 167 -1.37 16.39 0.69
C ARG A 167 0.02 15.91 1.12
N ALA A 168 0.19 14.60 1.28
CA ALA A 168 1.48 14.02 1.66
C ALA A 168 2.58 14.31 0.63
N ARG A 169 2.26 14.16 -0.66
CA ARG A 169 3.20 14.49 -1.74
C ARG A 169 3.61 15.95 -1.70
N ASP A 170 2.64 16.85 -1.57
CA ASP A 170 2.89 18.28 -1.56
C ASP A 170 3.68 18.68 -0.31
N TYR A 171 3.40 18.07 0.85
CA TYR A 171 4.20 18.24 2.06
C TYR A 171 5.65 17.82 1.85
N ILE A 172 5.91 16.63 1.33
CA ILE A 172 7.26 16.10 1.09
C ILE A 172 8.03 17.02 0.10
N ASN A 173 7.37 17.44 -0.97
CA ASN A 173 7.99 18.29 -1.98
C ASN A 173 8.32 19.68 -1.45
N ASN A 174 7.48 20.26 -0.60
CA ASN A 174 7.66 21.61 -0.07
C ASN A 174 8.62 21.67 1.13
N HIS A 175 8.68 20.62 1.95
CA HIS A 175 9.47 20.63 3.19
C HIS A 175 10.70 19.73 3.14
N SER A 176 10.85 18.90 2.09
CA SER A 176 11.92 17.88 2.01
C SER A 176 12.00 17.00 3.25
N LYS A 177 10.85 16.59 3.80
CA LYS A 177 10.72 15.76 5.00
C LYS A 177 9.86 14.53 4.71
N PRO A 178 10.07 13.42 5.43
CA PRO A 178 9.18 12.26 5.32
C PRO A 178 7.78 12.58 5.85
N TYR A 179 6.81 11.80 5.37
CA TYR A 179 5.42 11.87 5.81
C TYR A 179 4.85 10.46 6.01
N ILE A 180 3.84 10.30 6.88
CA ILE A 180 3.20 9.01 7.12
C ILE A 180 1.69 9.12 7.00
N ILE A 181 1.07 8.12 6.33
CA ILE A 181 -0.39 7.97 6.27
C ILE A 181 -0.76 6.61 6.85
N GLU A 182 -1.67 6.58 7.81
CA GLU A 182 -2.33 5.36 8.23
C GLU A 182 -3.67 5.24 7.49
N MET A 183 -3.78 4.23 6.64
CA MET A 183 -5.02 3.89 5.93
C MET A 183 -5.80 2.86 6.73
N ASP A 184 -6.95 3.26 7.25
CA ASP A 184 -7.87 2.37 7.94
C ASP A 184 -8.61 1.52 6.91
N THR A 185 -8.22 0.26 6.77
CA THR A 185 -8.73 -0.66 5.77
C THR A 185 -9.27 -1.95 6.39
N TYR A 186 -9.77 -2.85 5.56
CA TYR A 186 -10.21 -4.16 6.00
C TYR A 186 -9.85 -5.27 5.03
N ARG A 187 -9.38 -6.39 5.55
CA ARG A 187 -9.06 -7.58 4.76
C ARG A 187 -10.27 -8.53 4.74
N PHE A 188 -11.04 -8.59 3.65
CA PHE A 188 -12.25 -9.42 3.53
C PHE A 188 -12.00 -10.92 3.62
N ARG A 189 -10.87 -11.39 3.07
CA ARG A 189 -10.49 -12.82 3.11
C ARG A 189 -9.52 -13.11 4.25
N GLY A 190 -9.23 -14.37 4.50
CA GLY A 190 -8.17 -14.78 5.41
C GLY A 190 -6.80 -14.23 5.03
N HIS A 191 -5.82 -14.41 5.90
CA HIS A 191 -4.47 -13.92 5.67
C HIS A 191 -3.83 -14.49 4.39
N SER A 192 -4.09 -15.77 4.13
CA SER A 192 -3.65 -16.52 2.94
C SER A 192 -4.78 -17.42 2.45
N MET A 193 -4.56 -18.11 1.33
CA MET A 193 -5.53 -19.06 0.78
C MET A 193 -5.87 -20.21 1.74
N THR A 194 -4.95 -20.57 2.61
CA THR A 194 -5.13 -21.64 3.61
C THR A 194 -5.70 -21.17 4.94
N ASP A 195 -5.83 -19.86 5.14
CA ASP A 195 -6.36 -19.29 6.38
C ASP A 195 -7.89 -19.25 6.36
N PRO A 196 -8.56 -20.06 7.23
CA PRO A 196 -10.04 -20.09 7.29
C PRO A 196 -10.66 -18.85 7.97
N GLY A 197 -9.84 -17.95 8.55
CA GLY A 197 -10.31 -16.71 9.18
C GLY A 197 -11.12 -16.90 10.46
N LEU A 198 -10.90 -17.96 11.23
CA LEU A 198 -11.68 -18.28 12.44
C LEU A 198 -11.52 -17.29 13.60
N TYR A 199 -10.58 -16.36 13.52
CA TYR A 199 -10.28 -15.34 14.53
C TYR A 199 -11.23 -14.13 14.49
N ARG A 200 -12.18 -14.10 13.54
CA ARG A 200 -13.19 -13.04 13.37
C ARG A 200 -14.53 -13.63 12.99
N THR A 201 -15.62 -12.92 13.30
CA THR A 201 -16.97 -13.40 13.04
C THR A 201 -17.37 -13.17 11.56
N LYS A 202 -18.34 -13.97 11.09
CA LYS A 202 -18.93 -13.77 9.76
C LYS A 202 -19.67 -12.42 9.67
N ASP A 203 -20.30 -12.00 10.76
CA ASP A 203 -21.05 -10.75 10.83
C ASP A 203 -20.14 -9.54 10.72
N GLU A 204 -18.94 -9.58 11.36
CA GLU A 204 -17.91 -8.56 11.19
C GLU A 204 -17.52 -8.43 9.71
N VAL A 205 -17.20 -9.54 9.05
CA VAL A 205 -16.80 -9.54 7.64
C VAL A 205 -17.93 -9.04 6.73
N ASN A 206 -19.18 -9.45 6.99
CA ASN A 206 -20.32 -9.04 6.17
C ASN A 206 -20.57 -7.53 6.30
N LYS A 207 -20.54 -6.97 7.50
CA LYS A 207 -20.65 -5.52 7.71
C LYS A 207 -19.59 -4.75 6.93
N MET A 208 -18.34 -5.23 6.93
CA MET A 208 -17.26 -4.56 6.19
C MET A 208 -17.41 -4.67 4.68
N LYS A 209 -18.07 -5.73 4.17
CA LYS A 209 -18.38 -5.84 2.74
C LYS A 209 -19.43 -4.84 2.25
N GLU A 210 -20.27 -4.33 3.14
CA GLU A 210 -21.26 -3.29 2.79
C GLU A 210 -20.60 -1.96 2.41
N ILE A 211 -19.39 -1.73 2.93
CA ILE A 211 -18.58 -0.55 2.62
C ILE A 211 -17.40 -0.90 1.69
N ASP A 212 -17.57 -1.87 0.80
CA ASP A 212 -16.54 -2.21 -0.20
C ASP A 212 -16.22 -1.00 -1.09
N PRO A 213 -14.93 -0.59 -1.21
CA PRO A 213 -14.53 0.58 -2.00
C PRO A 213 -15.01 0.56 -3.45
N VAL A 214 -15.10 -0.63 -4.05
CA VAL A 214 -15.57 -0.77 -5.44
C VAL A 214 -17.06 -0.50 -5.54
N LEU A 215 -17.86 -1.01 -4.60
CA LEU A 215 -19.30 -0.73 -4.54
C LEU A 215 -19.57 0.76 -4.27
N MET A 216 -18.87 1.34 -3.31
CA MET A 216 -18.99 2.76 -2.98
C MET A 216 -18.62 3.65 -4.17
N MET A 217 -17.53 3.32 -4.88
CA MET A 217 -17.13 4.06 -6.08
C MET A 217 -18.18 3.98 -7.16
N LYS A 218 -18.75 2.78 -7.41
CA LYS A 218 -19.82 2.60 -8.39
C LYS A 218 -21.04 3.46 -8.05
N GLU A 219 -21.45 3.47 -6.79
CA GLU A 219 -22.58 4.31 -6.34
C GLU A 219 -22.27 5.80 -6.52
N THR A 220 -21.08 6.25 -6.18
CA THR A 220 -20.66 7.64 -6.36
C THR A 220 -20.68 8.04 -7.83
N LEU A 221 -20.14 7.20 -8.72
CA LEU A 221 -20.17 7.46 -10.16
C LEU A 221 -21.60 7.61 -10.70
N LEU A 222 -22.52 6.75 -10.27
CA LEU A 222 -23.92 6.82 -10.70
C LEU A 222 -24.66 8.02 -10.09
N LYS A 223 -24.55 8.24 -8.77
CA LYS A 223 -25.36 9.23 -8.05
C LYS A 223 -24.84 10.66 -8.18
N GLU A 224 -23.52 10.84 -8.06
CA GLU A 224 -22.90 12.17 -8.00
C GLU A 224 -22.38 12.62 -9.38
N TYR A 225 -21.66 11.74 -10.06
CA TYR A 225 -21.05 12.02 -11.36
C TYR A 225 -21.99 11.74 -12.55
N LYS A 226 -23.19 11.18 -12.30
CA LYS A 226 -24.23 10.91 -13.32
C LYS A 226 -23.76 10.03 -14.47
N PHE A 227 -22.85 9.10 -14.20
CA PHE A 227 -22.49 8.08 -15.19
C PHE A 227 -23.68 7.16 -15.48
N GLU A 228 -23.84 6.75 -16.75
CA GLU A 228 -24.83 5.77 -17.14
C GLU A 228 -24.40 4.36 -16.67
N GLU A 229 -25.36 3.54 -16.24
CA GLU A 229 -25.06 2.16 -15.82
C GLU A 229 -24.37 1.34 -16.90
N ASP A 230 -24.73 1.56 -18.16
CA ASP A 230 -24.16 0.80 -19.28
C ASP A 230 -22.70 1.15 -19.50
N THR A 231 -22.27 2.39 -19.28
CA THR A 231 -20.86 2.78 -19.30
C THR A 231 -20.07 2.02 -18.24
N ILE A 232 -20.61 1.87 -17.04
CA ILE A 232 -19.95 1.11 -15.95
C ILE A 232 -19.85 -0.37 -16.32
N LYS A 233 -20.93 -0.95 -16.88
CA LYS A 233 -20.91 -2.35 -17.35
C LYS A 233 -19.90 -2.59 -18.47
N GLU A 234 -19.73 -1.63 -19.39
CA GLU A 234 -18.69 -1.69 -20.42
C GLU A 234 -17.30 -1.72 -19.81
N ILE A 235 -16.99 -0.84 -18.88
CA ILE A 235 -15.71 -0.82 -18.16
C ILE A 235 -15.46 -2.17 -17.45
N GLU A 236 -16.46 -2.68 -16.71
CA GLU A 236 -16.37 -3.99 -16.04
C GLU A 236 -16.13 -5.14 -17.02
N SER A 237 -16.79 -5.08 -18.19
CA SER A 237 -16.64 -6.09 -19.25
C SER A 237 -15.23 -6.06 -19.85
N ASP A 238 -14.71 -4.87 -20.10
CA ASP A 238 -13.38 -4.72 -20.72
C ASP A 238 -12.25 -5.14 -19.76
N ILE A 239 -12.39 -4.84 -18.47
CA ILE A 239 -11.46 -5.34 -17.45
C ILE A 239 -11.50 -6.88 -17.37
N LYS A 240 -12.68 -7.49 -17.51
CA LYS A 240 -12.82 -8.96 -17.48
C LYS A 240 -12.23 -9.65 -18.71
N LYS A 241 -12.09 -8.96 -19.84
CA LYS A 241 -11.49 -9.49 -21.08
C LYS A 241 -9.95 -9.45 -21.06
N GLN A 242 -9.37 -8.62 -20.19
CA GLN A 242 -7.91 -8.55 -20.00
C GLN A 242 -7.40 -9.71 -19.14
#